data_ff454e6c583c0b195da2bd2cb0c8c08d
#
_entry.id   ff454e6c583c0b195da2bd2cb0c8c08d
#
_cell.length_a   1.000
_cell.length_b   1.000
_cell.length_c   1.000
_cell.angle_alpha   90.00
_cell.angle_beta   90.00
_cell.angle_gamma   90.00
#
_symmetry.space_group_name_H-M   'P 1'
#
loop_
_entity.id
_entity.type
_entity.pdbx_description
1 polymer ?
#
loop_
_entity_poly.entity_id
_entity_poly.type
_entity_poly.pdbx_seq_one_letter_code
_entity_poly.pdbx_strand_id
1 'polypeptide(L)'
;SRGLGDVYKRQELNIEKSNTEKSITYGSSTDSIPFRETAAARPPERKGRDAMSVTEIENYRELILENIEYDCLKRRYPLYRDDLNEIVELLVETVCARRKTTRISGADFPHEIVRSRFLKLDSSHIEFVMDCLQKNTTQVRNMKQYLLAVLFNAPTTMNNHFTSLVNHDMHAGGW
;
A
#
# COMPACT_ATOMS: atom_id res chain seq x y z
N SER A 1 -2.75 -50.74 26.05
CA SER A 1 -2.48 -49.37 25.57
C SER A 1 -1.15 -49.37 24.83
N ARG A 2 -1.20 -49.47 23.54
CA ARG A 2 -0.01 -49.38 22.67
C ARG A 2 0.05 -47.99 22.08
N GLY A 3 1.19 -47.33 22.28
CA GLY A 3 1.44 -45.95 21.97
C GLY A 3 1.41 -45.59 20.49
N LEU A 4 0.80 -44.45 20.21
CA LEU A 4 0.79 -43.76 18.92
C LEU A 4 2.12 -43.00 18.68
N GLY A 5 3.27 -43.64 18.99
CA GLY A 5 4.58 -43.00 18.90
C GLY A 5 5.35 -43.22 17.60
N ASP A 6 4.90 -44.08 16.71
CA ASP A 6 5.76 -44.56 15.61
C ASP A 6 5.41 -44.04 14.21
N VAL A 7 4.50 -43.09 14.07
CA VAL A 7 4.06 -42.62 12.74
C VAL A 7 4.85 -41.37 12.24
N TYR A 8 5.64 -40.71 13.09
CA TYR A 8 6.36 -39.51 12.70
C TYR A 8 7.86 -39.64 12.38
N LYS A 9 8.35 -40.87 12.24
CA LYS A 9 9.78 -41.11 12.03
C LYS A 9 10.14 -41.60 10.62
N ARG A 10 9.39 -41.24 9.59
CA ARG A 10 9.75 -41.54 8.19
C ARG A 10 9.34 -40.46 7.23
N GLN A 11 10.02 -39.32 7.30
CA GLN A 11 10.22 -38.45 6.16
C GLN A 11 11.55 -37.69 6.31
N GLU A 12 12.66 -38.45 6.35
CA GLU A 12 13.92 -37.92 5.92
C GLU A 12 13.94 -37.94 4.40
N LEU A 13 13.77 -36.77 3.82
CA LEU A 13 13.94 -36.55 2.39
C LEU A 13 15.41 -36.70 2.03
N ASN A 14 15.71 -37.79 1.36
CA ASN A 14 16.94 -38.07 0.67
C ASN A 14 17.16 -37.01 -0.42
N ILE A 15 17.97 -36.01 -0.14
CA ILE A 15 18.48 -35.08 -1.15
C ILE A 15 19.74 -35.73 -1.72
N GLU A 16 19.58 -36.49 -2.80
CA GLU A 16 20.70 -36.93 -3.59
C GLU A 16 21.36 -35.73 -4.29
N LYS A 17 22.57 -35.47 -3.89
CA LYS A 17 23.51 -34.59 -4.60
C LYS A 17 23.91 -35.29 -5.90
N SER A 18 23.36 -34.90 -7.02
CA SER A 18 23.93 -35.22 -8.31
C SER A 18 24.96 -34.15 -8.68
N ASN A 19 26.20 -34.44 -8.37
CA ASN A 19 27.36 -33.78 -8.92
C ASN A 19 27.55 -34.30 -10.37
N THR A 20 27.24 -33.48 -11.35
CA THR A 20 27.67 -33.75 -12.72
C THR A 20 28.75 -32.76 -13.07
N GLU A 21 30.00 -33.16 -12.82
CA GLU A 21 31.16 -32.51 -13.40
C GLU A 21 31.18 -32.81 -14.90
N LYS A 22 30.97 -31.81 -15.73
CA LYS A 22 31.31 -31.85 -17.12
C LYS A 22 32.61 -31.07 -17.33
N SER A 23 33.67 -31.84 -17.42
CA SER A 23 34.98 -31.45 -17.93
C SER A 23 34.81 -30.91 -19.36
N ILE A 24 35.16 -29.65 -19.59
CA ILE A 24 35.26 -29.06 -20.94
C ILE A 24 36.72 -28.90 -21.26
N THR A 25 37.15 -29.70 -22.20
CA THR A 25 38.50 -29.73 -22.80
C THR A 25 38.71 -28.46 -23.63
N TYR A 26 39.80 -27.76 -23.37
CA TYR A 26 40.27 -26.63 -24.14
C TYR A 26 40.82 -27.08 -25.50
N GLY A 27 40.20 -26.67 -26.57
CA GLY A 27 40.76 -26.67 -27.92
C GLY A 27 41.36 -25.29 -28.21
N SER A 28 42.68 -25.27 -28.33
CA SER A 28 43.44 -24.12 -28.79
C SER A 28 43.22 -23.89 -30.27
N SER A 29 42.79 -22.72 -30.66
CA SER A 29 42.97 -22.21 -32.02
C SER A 29 43.08 -20.68 -31.98
N THR A 30 44.28 -20.23 -32.22
CA THR A 30 44.66 -18.85 -32.48
C THR A 30 44.15 -18.44 -33.87
N ASP A 31 43.22 -17.47 -33.91
CA ASP A 31 43.02 -16.66 -35.08
C ASP A 31 42.84 -15.19 -34.68
N SER A 32 43.78 -14.40 -35.13
CA SER A 32 43.92 -12.98 -34.96
C SER A 32 42.85 -12.25 -35.77
N ILE A 33 41.94 -11.57 -35.15
CA ILE A 33 41.01 -10.63 -35.78
C ILE A 33 41.40 -9.22 -35.36
N PRO A 34 41.54 -8.26 -36.27
CA PRO A 34 42.01 -6.92 -35.96
C PRO A 34 40.96 -6.14 -35.17
N PHE A 35 41.45 -5.54 -34.11
CA PHE A 35 40.76 -4.56 -33.27
C PHE A 35 40.26 -3.39 -34.12
N ARG A 36 38.96 -3.36 -34.39
CA ARG A 36 38.27 -2.19 -34.92
C ARG A 36 37.65 -1.45 -33.74
N GLU A 37 38.28 -0.35 -33.43
CA GLU A 37 37.84 0.64 -32.47
C GLU A 37 36.46 1.20 -32.92
N THR A 38 35.38 0.64 -32.38
CA THR A 38 34.05 1.22 -32.50
C THR A 38 33.78 1.94 -31.21
N ALA A 39 33.55 3.25 -31.36
CA ALA A 39 33.21 4.19 -30.32
C ALA A 39 32.27 3.55 -29.28
N ALA A 40 32.69 3.63 -28.03
CA ALA A 40 31.90 3.22 -26.86
C ALA A 40 30.57 3.96 -26.86
N ALA A 41 29.53 3.29 -27.31
CA ALA A 41 28.18 3.67 -26.99
C ALA A 41 28.04 3.54 -25.47
N ARG A 42 27.94 4.69 -24.77
CA ARG A 42 27.59 4.74 -23.35
C ARG A 42 26.34 3.89 -23.14
N PRO A 43 26.31 2.98 -22.17
CA PRO A 43 25.07 2.31 -21.82
C PRO A 43 24.02 3.39 -21.53
N PRO A 44 22.78 3.25 -21.99
CA PRO A 44 21.73 4.19 -21.63
C PRO A 44 21.68 4.24 -20.11
N GLU A 45 21.86 5.42 -19.57
CA GLU A 45 21.68 5.70 -18.16
C GLU A 45 20.32 5.10 -17.76
N ARG A 46 20.35 4.11 -16.89
CA ARG A 46 19.16 3.59 -16.23
C ARG A 46 18.63 4.70 -15.37
N LYS A 47 17.87 5.63 -15.97
CA LYS A 47 17.03 6.58 -15.26
C LYS A 47 16.21 5.74 -14.29
N GLY A 48 16.38 6.04 -13.00
CA GLY A 48 15.79 5.27 -11.91
C GLY A 48 14.32 4.95 -12.16
N ARG A 49 14.02 3.67 -12.33
CA ARG A 49 12.67 3.11 -12.50
C ARG A 49 11.84 3.17 -11.21
N ASP A 50 12.34 3.84 -10.16
CA ASP A 50 11.72 3.80 -8.83
C ASP A 50 10.83 5.01 -8.49
N ALA A 51 10.80 6.07 -9.31
CA ALA A 51 9.91 7.20 -9.10
C ALA A 51 8.74 7.14 -10.10
N MET A 52 7.52 7.42 -9.62
CA MET A 52 6.38 7.65 -10.51
C MET A 52 6.61 8.92 -11.32
N SER A 53 6.16 8.93 -12.58
CA SER A 53 6.20 10.14 -13.39
C SER A 53 5.22 11.19 -12.82
N VAL A 54 5.48 12.46 -13.09
CA VAL A 54 4.57 13.54 -12.68
C VAL A 54 3.16 13.32 -13.24
N THR A 55 3.06 12.86 -14.48
CA THR A 55 1.79 12.56 -15.13
C THR A 55 1.03 11.43 -14.44
N GLU A 56 1.73 10.37 -13.96
CA GLU A 56 1.09 9.30 -13.21
C GLU A 56 0.56 9.79 -11.85
N ILE A 57 1.29 10.67 -11.18
CA ILE A 57 0.87 11.28 -9.90
C ILE A 57 -0.37 12.15 -10.12
N GLU A 58 -0.40 12.95 -11.18
CA GLU A 58 -1.56 13.78 -11.54
C GLU A 58 -2.80 12.92 -11.85
N ASN A 59 -2.64 11.83 -12.60
CA ASN A 59 -3.74 10.90 -12.89
C ASN A 59 -4.30 10.26 -11.61
N TYR A 60 -3.44 9.88 -10.65
CA TYR A 60 -3.91 9.36 -9.37
C TYR A 60 -4.58 10.43 -8.52
N ARG A 61 -4.11 11.68 -8.58
CA ARG A 61 -4.75 12.81 -7.91
C ARG A 61 -6.16 13.03 -8.44
N GLU A 62 -6.33 13.09 -9.76
CA GLU A 62 -7.64 13.24 -10.40
C GLU A 62 -8.58 12.10 -10.02
N LEU A 63 -8.11 10.86 -10.10
CA LEU A 63 -8.89 9.69 -9.70
C LEU A 63 -9.34 9.74 -8.24
N ILE A 64 -8.47 10.15 -7.33
CA ILE A 64 -8.80 10.31 -5.91
C ILE A 64 -9.83 11.40 -5.72
N LEU A 65 -9.66 12.57 -6.33
CA LEU A 65 -10.60 13.69 -6.24
C LEU A 65 -12.00 13.31 -6.75
N GLU A 66 -12.06 12.52 -7.83
CA GLU A 66 -13.31 12.00 -8.38
C GLU A 66 -13.97 11.00 -7.43
N ASN A 67 -13.22 10.01 -6.93
CA ASN A 67 -13.74 8.98 -6.03
C ASN A 67 -14.33 9.56 -4.74
N ILE A 68 -13.69 10.56 -4.16
CA ILE A 68 -14.16 11.21 -2.92
C ILE A 68 -15.18 12.32 -3.16
N GLU A 69 -15.52 12.61 -4.41
CA GLU A 69 -16.42 13.72 -4.76
C GLU A 69 -15.97 15.05 -4.14
N TYR A 70 -14.69 15.38 -4.33
CA TYR A 70 -14.02 16.50 -3.65
C TYR A 70 -14.79 17.82 -3.72
N ASP A 71 -15.40 18.17 -4.87
CA ASP A 71 -16.16 19.40 -5.01
C ASP A 71 -17.42 19.43 -4.14
N CYS A 72 -18.02 18.27 -3.88
CA CYS A 72 -19.16 18.15 -2.97
C CYS A 72 -18.69 18.33 -1.52
N LEU A 73 -17.60 17.68 -1.14
CA LEU A 73 -17.00 17.84 0.19
C LEU A 73 -16.55 19.28 0.46
N LYS A 74 -15.91 19.92 -0.50
CA LYS A 74 -15.48 21.32 -0.40
C LYS A 74 -16.64 22.30 -0.16
N ARG A 75 -17.82 22.01 -0.72
CA ARG A 75 -19.03 22.81 -0.49
C ARG A 75 -19.65 22.51 0.87
N ARG A 76 -19.58 21.26 1.32
CA ARG A 76 -20.13 20.82 2.61
C ARG A 76 -19.28 21.30 3.79
N TYR A 77 -17.95 21.37 3.64
CA TYR A 77 -16.99 21.75 4.65
C TYR A 77 -16.22 23.03 4.30
N PRO A 78 -16.87 24.20 4.14
CA PRO A 78 -16.23 25.42 3.69
C PRO A 78 -15.19 25.97 4.66
N LEU A 79 -15.33 25.70 5.96
CA LEU A 79 -14.40 26.13 7.01
C LEU A 79 -13.21 25.17 7.22
N TYR A 80 -13.28 23.96 6.69
CA TYR A 80 -12.29 22.90 6.90
C TYR A 80 -11.60 22.51 5.58
N ARG A 81 -11.42 23.48 4.69
CA ARG A 81 -10.80 23.23 3.37
C ARG A 81 -9.35 22.81 3.49
N ASP A 82 -8.63 23.33 4.47
CA ASP A 82 -7.22 23.02 4.69
C ASP A 82 -7.07 21.57 5.17
N ASP A 83 -7.92 21.13 6.09
CA ASP A 83 -7.97 19.73 6.56
C ASP A 83 -8.32 18.78 5.41
N LEU A 84 -9.28 19.14 4.58
CA LEU A 84 -9.67 18.36 3.41
C LEU A 84 -8.52 18.25 2.39
N ASN A 85 -7.80 19.35 2.16
CA ASN A 85 -6.63 19.35 1.29
C ASN A 85 -5.51 18.48 1.86
N GLU A 86 -5.27 18.54 3.17
CA GLU A 86 -4.27 17.70 3.84
C GLU A 86 -4.59 16.21 3.68
N ILE A 87 -5.87 15.84 3.80
CA ILE A 87 -6.33 14.47 3.55
C ILE A 87 -6.04 14.05 2.10
N VAL A 88 -6.37 14.89 1.12
CA VAL A 88 -6.12 14.60 -0.31
C VAL A 88 -4.63 14.42 -0.57
N GLU A 89 -3.78 15.35 -0.08
CA GLU A 89 -2.33 15.25 -0.25
C GLU A 89 -1.77 13.96 0.37
N LEU A 90 -2.27 13.58 1.54
CA LEU A 90 -1.87 12.35 2.22
C LEU A 90 -2.28 11.09 1.45
N LEU A 91 -3.48 11.10 0.86
CA LEU A 91 -3.96 10.02 -0.01
C LEU A 91 -3.06 9.88 -1.24
N VAL A 92 -2.79 10.98 -1.94
CA VAL A 92 -1.94 11.01 -3.14
C VAL A 92 -0.52 10.55 -2.79
N GLU A 93 0.08 11.11 -1.74
CA GLU A 93 1.42 10.72 -1.28
C GLU A 93 1.49 9.22 -0.98
N THR A 94 0.49 8.70 -0.29
CA THR A 94 0.47 7.28 0.08
C THR A 94 0.24 6.38 -1.13
N VAL A 95 -0.72 6.70 -1.99
CA VAL A 95 -1.04 5.91 -3.19
C VAL A 95 0.13 5.89 -4.18
N CYS A 96 0.83 7.01 -4.33
CA CYS A 96 1.95 7.15 -5.26
C CYS A 96 3.30 6.67 -4.68
N ALA A 97 3.38 6.40 -3.39
CA ALA A 97 4.62 5.93 -2.77
C ALA A 97 5.02 4.54 -3.30
N ARG A 98 6.28 4.37 -3.65
CA ARG A 98 6.87 3.09 -4.05
C ARG A 98 7.69 2.51 -2.89
N ARG A 99 7.03 1.77 -2.03
CA ARG A 99 7.63 1.12 -0.86
C ARG A 99 7.01 -0.26 -0.65
N LYS A 100 7.71 -1.14 0.06
CA LYS A 100 7.23 -2.51 0.30
C LYS A 100 6.16 -2.55 1.39
N THR A 101 6.32 -1.74 2.41
CA THR A 101 5.42 -1.70 3.58
C THR A 101 5.07 -0.26 3.95
N THR A 102 3.93 -0.10 4.59
CA THR A 102 3.48 1.16 5.20
C THR A 102 3.12 0.89 6.65
N ARG A 103 3.69 1.69 7.55
CA ARG A 103 3.41 1.59 8.98
C ARG A 103 2.16 2.38 9.34
N ILE A 104 1.18 1.68 9.93
CA ILE A 104 -0.10 2.28 10.37
C ILE A 104 -0.39 1.76 11.77
N SER A 105 -0.60 2.67 12.72
CA SER A 105 -0.90 2.33 14.13
C SER A 105 0.13 1.37 14.77
N GLY A 106 1.40 1.49 14.37
CA GLY A 106 2.47 0.65 14.91
C GLY A 106 2.66 -0.70 14.23
N ALA A 107 1.76 -1.12 13.33
CA ALA A 107 1.87 -2.33 12.53
C ALA A 107 2.33 -2.02 11.11
N ASP A 108 3.10 -2.93 10.52
CA ASP A 108 3.57 -2.82 9.14
C ASP A 108 2.65 -3.62 8.22
N PHE A 109 2.01 -2.92 7.28
CA PHE A 109 1.13 -3.52 6.28
C PHE A 109 1.83 -3.54 4.91
N PRO A 110 1.62 -4.57 4.08
CA PRO A 110 2.01 -4.54 2.68
C PRO A 110 1.47 -3.29 2.00
N HIS A 111 2.34 -2.52 1.34
CA HIS A 111 1.95 -1.22 0.78
C HIS A 111 0.82 -1.33 -0.25
N GLU A 112 0.79 -2.41 -1.04
CA GLU A 112 -0.27 -2.65 -2.02
C GLU A 112 -1.65 -2.81 -1.38
N ILE A 113 -1.74 -3.35 -0.17
CA ILE A 113 -3.01 -3.42 0.58
C ILE A 113 -3.47 -2.03 0.99
N VAL A 114 -2.54 -1.20 1.50
CA VAL A 114 -2.85 0.18 1.90
C VAL A 114 -3.30 1.00 0.69
N ARG A 115 -2.55 0.92 -0.40
CA ARG A 115 -2.87 1.58 -1.68
C ARG A 115 -4.23 1.18 -2.21
N SER A 116 -4.53 -0.12 -2.26
CA SER A 116 -5.82 -0.64 -2.71
C SER A 116 -6.99 -0.16 -1.85
N ARG A 117 -6.81 -0.07 -0.54
CA ARG A 117 -7.84 0.49 0.37
C ARG A 117 -8.06 1.97 0.13
N PHE A 118 -7.00 2.75 -0.02
CA PHE A 118 -7.10 4.20 -0.22
C PHE A 118 -7.75 4.56 -1.55
N LEU A 119 -7.51 3.79 -2.61
CA LEU A 119 -8.18 3.97 -3.90
C LEU A 119 -9.68 3.60 -3.89
N LYS A 120 -10.16 2.93 -2.86
CA LYS A 120 -11.58 2.58 -2.68
C LYS A 120 -12.32 3.51 -1.72
N LEU A 121 -11.65 4.51 -1.17
CA LEU A 121 -12.31 5.50 -0.33
C LEU A 121 -13.23 6.37 -1.17
N ASP A 122 -14.41 6.64 -0.65
CA ASP A 122 -15.43 7.52 -1.23
C ASP A 122 -15.72 8.72 -0.34
N SER A 123 -16.66 9.58 -0.76
CA SER A 123 -17.06 10.77 -0.03
C SER A 123 -17.54 10.45 1.40
N SER A 124 -18.27 9.36 1.59
CA SER A 124 -18.80 8.97 2.91
C SER A 124 -17.69 8.63 3.91
N HIS A 125 -16.62 7.97 3.42
CA HIS A 125 -15.44 7.68 4.24
C HIS A 125 -14.73 8.97 4.66
N ILE A 126 -14.60 9.93 3.76
CA ILE A 126 -13.96 11.23 4.06
C ILE A 126 -14.82 12.04 5.03
N GLU A 127 -16.15 12.04 4.87
CA GLU A 127 -17.06 12.67 5.85
C GLU A 127 -16.88 12.07 7.25
N PHE A 128 -16.79 10.75 7.35
CA PHE A 128 -16.51 10.08 8.62
C PHE A 128 -15.16 10.50 9.22
N VAL A 129 -14.11 10.63 8.40
CA VAL A 129 -12.79 11.12 8.84
C VAL A 129 -12.88 12.56 9.33
N MET A 130 -13.59 13.43 8.61
CA MET A 130 -13.84 14.83 9.02
C MET A 130 -14.58 14.90 10.35
N ASP A 131 -15.59 14.08 10.55
CA ASP A 131 -16.31 13.96 11.83
C ASP A 131 -15.38 13.51 12.96
N CYS A 132 -14.50 12.55 12.71
CA CYS A 132 -13.51 12.11 13.69
C CYS A 132 -12.54 13.23 14.06
N LEU A 133 -12.10 14.05 13.10
CA LEU A 133 -11.24 15.20 13.34
C LEU A 133 -11.94 16.24 14.21
N GLN A 134 -13.19 16.58 13.92
CA GLN A 134 -13.98 17.58 14.66
C GLN A 134 -14.30 17.13 16.09
N LYS A 135 -14.57 15.84 16.30
CA LYS A 135 -14.85 15.26 17.62
C LYS A 135 -13.60 15.03 18.46
N ASN A 136 -12.44 15.01 17.82
CA ASN A 136 -11.18 14.79 18.53
C ASN A 136 -10.71 16.07 19.20
N THR A 137 -11.00 16.21 20.49
CA THR A 137 -10.56 17.33 21.32
C THR A 137 -9.15 17.12 21.88
N THR A 138 -8.54 15.97 21.64
CA THR A 138 -7.20 15.64 22.15
C THR A 138 -6.15 16.17 21.20
N GLN A 139 -5.12 16.83 21.74
CA GLN A 139 -3.99 17.30 20.94
C GLN A 139 -3.23 16.10 20.35
N VAL A 140 -3.35 15.88 19.05
CA VAL A 140 -2.68 14.82 18.32
C VAL A 140 -1.23 15.22 18.06
N ARG A 141 -0.28 14.45 18.60
CA ARG A 141 1.16 14.74 18.42
C ARG A 141 1.62 14.54 16.98
N ASN A 142 1.01 13.63 16.25
CA ASN A 142 1.36 13.33 14.86
C ASN A 142 0.08 13.17 14.04
N MET A 143 -0.38 14.29 13.46
CA MET A 143 -1.60 14.35 12.67
C MET A 143 -1.54 13.43 11.45
N LYS A 144 -0.41 13.36 10.77
CA LYS A 144 -0.22 12.48 9.61
C LYS A 144 -0.44 11.01 9.94
N GLN A 145 0.14 10.53 11.05
CA GLN A 145 -0.03 9.14 11.48
C GLN A 145 -1.46 8.86 11.95
N TYR A 146 -2.08 9.83 12.60
CA TYR A 146 -3.48 9.75 13.00
C TYR A 146 -4.40 9.63 11.77
N LEU A 147 -4.25 10.52 10.80
CA LEU A 147 -5.03 10.49 9.55
C LEU A 147 -4.83 9.19 8.77
N LEU A 148 -3.58 8.70 8.65
CA LEU A 148 -3.32 7.41 8.02
C LEU A 148 -4.08 6.27 8.69
N ALA A 149 -4.11 6.26 10.02
CA ALA A 149 -4.83 5.24 10.78
C ALA A 149 -6.35 5.34 10.60
N VAL A 150 -6.91 6.53 10.67
CA VAL A 150 -8.35 6.76 10.52
C VAL A 150 -8.80 6.43 9.10
N LEU A 151 -8.09 6.89 8.07
CA LEU A 151 -8.36 6.59 6.66
C LEU A 151 -8.28 5.10 6.36
N PHE A 152 -7.25 4.42 6.87
CA PHE A 152 -7.07 2.98 6.65
C PHE A 152 -8.19 2.15 7.28
N ASN A 153 -8.68 2.57 8.44
CA ASN A 153 -9.74 1.87 9.17
C ASN A 153 -11.16 2.36 8.82
N ALA A 154 -11.29 3.51 8.14
CA ALA A 154 -12.59 4.12 7.84
C ALA A 154 -13.61 3.14 7.24
N PRO A 155 -13.28 2.31 6.21
CA PRO A 155 -14.25 1.39 5.63
C PRO A 155 -14.82 0.38 6.63
N THR A 156 -14.00 -0.08 7.57
CA THR A 156 -14.42 -1.05 8.59
C THR A 156 -15.11 -0.39 9.77
N THR A 157 -14.56 0.73 10.24
CA THR A 157 -15.07 1.44 11.41
C THR A 157 -16.40 2.11 11.13
N MET A 158 -16.57 2.68 9.95
CA MET A 158 -17.81 3.31 9.51
C MET A 158 -18.96 2.30 9.48
N ASN A 159 -18.76 1.12 8.90
CA ASN A 159 -19.77 0.06 8.88
C ASN A 159 -20.20 -0.33 10.31
N ASN A 160 -19.25 -0.52 11.21
CA ASN A 160 -19.54 -0.86 12.60
C ASN A 160 -20.27 0.27 13.33
N HIS A 161 -19.90 1.53 13.04
CA HIS A 161 -20.55 2.71 13.64
C HIS A 161 -22.01 2.81 13.21
N PHE A 162 -22.30 2.71 11.92
CA PHE A 162 -23.67 2.75 11.41
C PHE A 162 -24.51 1.57 11.90
N THR A 163 -23.95 0.36 11.92
CA THR A 163 -24.65 -0.81 12.48
C THR A 163 -24.97 -0.63 13.96
N SER A 164 -24.07 -0.05 14.73
CA SER A 164 -24.29 0.26 16.15
C SER A 164 -25.38 1.30 16.36
N LEU A 165 -25.40 2.36 15.54
CA LEU A 165 -26.45 3.39 15.60
C LEU A 165 -27.83 2.82 15.29
N VAL A 166 -27.96 2.04 14.21
CA VAL A 166 -29.22 1.40 13.82
C VAL A 166 -29.71 0.46 14.93
N ASN A 167 -28.82 -0.36 15.49
CA ASN A 167 -29.18 -1.25 16.59
C ASN A 167 -29.61 -0.47 17.86
N HIS A 168 -28.96 0.63 18.18
CA HIS A 168 -29.35 1.50 19.30
C HIS A 168 -30.73 2.09 19.07
N ASP A 169 -31.03 2.62 17.91
CA ASP A 169 -32.30 3.23 17.57
C ASP A 169 -33.44 2.18 17.55
N MET A 170 -33.19 0.98 17.08
CA MET A 170 -34.16 -0.13 17.14
C MET A 170 -34.48 -0.57 18.56
N HIS A 171 -33.52 -0.48 19.50
CA HIS A 171 -33.75 -0.87 20.90
C HIS A 171 -34.30 0.30 21.72
N ALA A 172 -34.04 1.54 21.32
CA ALA A 172 -34.59 2.74 22.00
C ALA A 172 -36.06 3.02 21.62
N GLY A 173 -36.55 2.47 20.49
CA GLY A 173 -37.91 2.61 19.99
C GLY A 173 -38.90 1.52 20.47
N GLY A 174 -38.50 0.64 21.37
CA GLY A 174 -39.37 -0.40 21.93
C GLY A 174 -40.32 0.16 22.97
N TRP A 175 -41.57 0.31 22.59
CA TRP A 175 -42.74 0.57 23.47
C TRP A 175 -43.25 -0.75 24.02
#